data_96737e45b59d04de8e3c5251dd121b6d
#
_entry.id   96737e45b59d04de8e3c5251dd121b6d
#
_cell.length_a   1.000
_cell.length_b   1.000
_cell.length_c   1.000
_cell.angle_alpha   90.00
_cell.angle_beta   90.00
_cell.angle_gamma   90.00
#
_symmetry.space_group_name_H-M   'P 1'
#
loop_
_entity.id
_entity.type
_entity.pdbx_description
1 polymer ?
#
loop_
_entity_poly.entity_id
_entity_poly.type
_entity_poly.pdbx_seq_one_letter_code
_entity_poly.pdbx_strand_id
1 'polypeptide(L)'
;MVSQASSDRPWPRVSVVVPTLNEARNLPYVFSRLPADIHEVIVVDGHSVDDTIAVARRLRPDVQVVQQTRRGKGNALACGFEAATGDVIAMVDADGSMDPSEIPRFVRALLNGADFAKGTRFAPGGGSGDITRLRKLGNHLLGTVVNRCRGTHYSDLCYGFNVFWRKHVPVLDLEITSPPSPRGDGLLWGDGFEIETLIHMRVAEERLRVAEVPSFEHPRIHGVSNLDAFSDGLRVLTTILVERRRGRRRHRTRRRAPSARTAAVLAPGLIHLEIALIRTLYVLHSVEHGCPSIRRARSPSIRPRTPSPTAGPTGQSHRRALDV
;
A
#
# COMPACT_ATOMS: atom_id res chain seq x y z
N MET A 1 18.59 -7.76 -36.17
CA MET A 1 17.32 -8.42 -36.52
C MET A 1 16.54 -8.61 -35.23
N VAL A 2 15.64 -7.67 -34.91
CA VAL A 2 14.76 -7.78 -33.72
C VAL A 2 13.55 -8.60 -34.18
N SER A 3 13.34 -9.73 -33.51
CA SER A 3 12.26 -10.68 -33.76
C SER A 3 10.90 -9.99 -33.66
N GLN A 4 10.18 -9.92 -34.80
CA GLN A 4 8.77 -9.48 -34.91
C GLN A 4 7.79 -10.59 -34.47
N ALA A 5 7.97 -11.15 -33.31
CA ALA A 5 7.11 -12.24 -32.80
C ALA A 5 6.16 -11.74 -31.70
N SER A 6 5.29 -10.75 -31.98
CA SER A 6 4.29 -10.34 -31.01
C SER A 6 2.97 -9.79 -31.58
N SER A 7 2.65 -10.00 -32.89
CA SER A 7 1.45 -9.40 -33.48
C SER A 7 0.18 -10.28 -33.50
N ASP A 8 0.23 -11.54 -33.06
CA ASP A 8 -0.90 -12.48 -33.21
C ASP A 8 -1.66 -12.84 -31.90
N ARG A 9 -1.30 -12.24 -30.78
CA ARG A 9 -2.11 -12.48 -29.57
C ARG A 9 -3.30 -11.53 -29.58
N PRO A 10 -4.53 -12.05 -29.43
CA PRO A 10 -5.71 -11.20 -29.34
C PRO A 10 -5.57 -10.27 -28.11
N TRP A 11 -6.12 -9.06 -28.24
CA TRP A 11 -6.15 -8.10 -27.13
C TRP A 11 -6.89 -8.71 -25.93
N PRO A 12 -6.29 -8.73 -24.73
CA PRO A 12 -6.90 -9.38 -23.57
C PRO A 12 -8.08 -8.56 -23.06
N ARG A 13 -9.05 -9.22 -22.46
CA ARG A 13 -10.15 -8.55 -21.75
C ARG A 13 -9.59 -7.88 -20.47
N VAL A 14 -9.77 -6.57 -20.35
CA VAL A 14 -9.25 -5.78 -19.25
C VAL A 14 -10.35 -5.44 -18.26
N SER A 15 -10.19 -5.87 -16.99
CA SER A 15 -10.98 -5.40 -15.85
C SER A 15 -10.29 -4.22 -15.21
N VAL A 16 -10.96 -3.08 -15.12
CA VAL A 16 -10.45 -1.90 -14.41
C VAL A 16 -11.03 -1.87 -13.01
N VAL A 17 -10.18 -1.98 -11.99
CA VAL A 17 -10.56 -1.92 -10.57
C VAL A 17 -10.29 -0.52 -10.04
N VAL A 18 -11.35 0.13 -9.54
CA VAL A 18 -11.34 1.52 -9.06
C VAL A 18 -11.80 1.54 -7.61
N PRO A 19 -10.87 1.54 -6.63
CA PRO A 19 -11.23 1.74 -5.22
C PRO A 19 -11.73 3.17 -5.00
N THR A 20 -12.89 3.32 -4.36
CA THR A 20 -13.54 4.62 -4.15
C THR A 20 -13.96 4.83 -2.70
N LEU A 21 -13.78 6.07 -2.23
CA LEU A 21 -14.35 6.55 -0.97
C LEU A 21 -14.63 8.05 -1.08
N ASN A 22 -15.91 8.41 -1.26
CA ASN A 22 -16.36 9.80 -1.44
C ASN A 22 -15.70 10.50 -2.65
N GLU A 23 -15.77 9.85 -3.81
CA GLU A 23 -15.14 10.28 -5.06
C GLU A 23 -16.14 10.70 -6.15
N ALA A 24 -17.39 11.05 -5.79
CA ALA A 24 -18.45 11.44 -6.73
C ALA A 24 -18.01 12.52 -7.72
N ARG A 25 -17.20 13.49 -7.27
CA ARG A 25 -16.71 14.61 -8.09
C ARG A 25 -15.56 14.24 -9.02
N ASN A 26 -14.81 13.18 -8.70
CA ASN A 26 -13.62 12.75 -9.44
C ASN A 26 -13.95 11.70 -10.51
N LEU A 27 -14.92 10.83 -10.28
CA LEU A 27 -15.29 9.76 -11.21
C LEU A 27 -15.58 10.21 -12.65
N PRO A 28 -16.21 11.38 -12.93
CA PRO A 28 -16.40 11.84 -14.30
C PRO A 28 -15.08 11.99 -15.08
N TYR A 29 -14.03 12.46 -14.42
CA TYR A 29 -12.71 12.63 -15.03
C TYR A 29 -12.04 11.29 -15.30
N VAL A 30 -12.10 10.36 -14.35
CA VAL A 30 -11.53 9.02 -14.48
C VAL A 30 -12.24 8.25 -15.60
N PHE A 31 -13.58 8.23 -15.59
CA PHE A 31 -14.36 7.46 -16.55
C PHE A 31 -14.28 8.00 -17.98
N SER A 32 -14.16 9.32 -18.16
CA SER A 32 -14.02 9.93 -19.48
C SER A 32 -12.71 9.57 -20.19
N ARG A 33 -11.69 9.11 -19.44
CA ARG A 33 -10.39 8.72 -19.97
C ARG A 33 -10.19 7.22 -20.11
N LEU A 34 -11.18 6.41 -19.73
CA LEU A 34 -11.13 4.97 -19.93
C LEU A 34 -11.10 4.63 -21.43
N PRO A 35 -10.22 3.72 -21.87
CA PRO A 35 -10.27 3.19 -23.23
C PRO A 35 -11.65 2.59 -23.54
N ALA A 36 -12.08 2.70 -24.81
CA ALA A 36 -13.40 2.25 -25.23
C ALA A 36 -13.56 0.71 -25.18
N ASP A 37 -12.45 -0.01 -25.28
CA ASP A 37 -12.36 -1.48 -25.35
C ASP A 37 -12.17 -2.15 -23.98
N ILE A 38 -12.43 -1.43 -22.87
CA ILE A 38 -12.40 -2.01 -21.52
C ILE A 38 -13.54 -3.03 -21.40
N HIS A 39 -13.19 -4.25 -20.96
CA HIS A 39 -14.15 -5.34 -20.76
C HIS A 39 -15.17 -5.02 -19.65
N GLU A 40 -14.69 -4.52 -18.51
CA GLU A 40 -15.53 -4.15 -17.38
C GLU A 40 -14.84 -3.10 -16.49
N VAL A 41 -15.64 -2.32 -15.77
CA VAL A 41 -15.19 -1.42 -14.71
C VAL A 41 -15.82 -1.87 -13.40
N ILE A 42 -14.98 -2.08 -12.39
CA ILE A 42 -15.36 -2.51 -11.04
C ILE A 42 -15.06 -1.37 -10.09
N VAL A 43 -16.09 -0.68 -9.65
CA VAL A 43 -16.02 0.32 -8.58
C VAL A 43 -16.12 -0.41 -7.25
N VAL A 44 -15.07 -0.33 -6.44
CA VAL A 44 -15.09 -0.91 -5.10
C VAL A 44 -15.32 0.18 -4.08
N ASP A 45 -16.52 0.23 -3.55
CA ASP A 45 -16.96 1.31 -2.67
C ASP A 45 -16.57 1.08 -1.21
N GLY A 46 -15.91 2.06 -0.64
CA GLY A 46 -15.46 2.09 0.75
C GLY A 46 -16.51 2.58 1.74
N HIS A 47 -17.79 2.34 1.49
CA HIS A 47 -18.94 2.90 2.23
C HIS A 47 -19.02 4.42 2.10
N SER A 48 -19.00 4.91 0.87
CA SER A 48 -19.15 6.33 0.55
C SER A 48 -20.47 6.88 1.08
N VAL A 49 -20.43 8.10 1.60
CA VAL A 49 -21.58 8.83 2.12
C VAL A 49 -22.08 9.91 1.16
N ASP A 50 -21.38 10.11 0.05
CA ASP A 50 -21.74 10.99 -1.05
C ASP A 50 -22.39 10.22 -2.22
N ASP A 51 -22.62 10.89 -3.34
CA ASP A 51 -23.24 10.31 -4.53
C ASP A 51 -22.31 9.42 -5.38
N THR A 52 -21.19 8.92 -4.83
CA THR A 52 -20.18 8.14 -5.58
C THR A 52 -20.82 7.02 -6.40
N ILE A 53 -21.65 6.17 -5.79
CA ILE A 53 -22.26 5.02 -6.48
C ILE A 53 -23.27 5.49 -7.53
N ALA A 54 -24.10 6.50 -7.21
CA ALA A 54 -25.07 7.05 -8.14
C ALA A 54 -24.40 7.66 -9.38
N VAL A 55 -23.30 8.37 -9.17
CA VAL A 55 -22.48 8.94 -10.25
C VAL A 55 -21.85 7.85 -11.11
N ALA A 56 -21.25 6.83 -10.49
CA ALA A 56 -20.64 5.72 -11.21
C ALA A 56 -21.66 5.04 -12.16
N ARG A 57 -22.85 4.71 -11.66
CA ARG A 57 -23.92 4.07 -12.46
C ARG A 57 -24.47 4.99 -13.55
N ARG A 58 -24.55 6.29 -13.31
CA ARG A 58 -24.99 7.25 -14.33
C ARG A 58 -23.99 7.39 -15.46
N LEU A 59 -22.67 7.39 -15.15
CA LEU A 59 -21.60 7.51 -16.13
C LEU A 59 -21.41 6.23 -16.93
N ARG A 60 -21.57 5.08 -16.28
CA ARG A 60 -21.42 3.78 -16.88
C ARG A 60 -22.49 2.82 -16.33
N PRO A 61 -23.62 2.64 -17.03
CA PRO A 61 -24.75 1.82 -16.54
C PRO A 61 -24.37 0.35 -16.31
N ASP A 62 -23.36 -0.16 -17.01
CA ASP A 62 -22.80 -1.52 -16.88
C ASP A 62 -21.71 -1.65 -15.80
N VAL A 63 -21.44 -0.58 -15.03
CA VAL A 63 -20.43 -0.62 -13.98
C VAL A 63 -20.81 -1.63 -12.90
N GLN A 64 -19.87 -2.50 -12.57
CA GLN A 64 -20.01 -3.38 -11.41
C GLN A 64 -19.64 -2.60 -10.14
N VAL A 65 -20.56 -2.57 -9.18
CA VAL A 65 -20.30 -1.97 -7.86
C VAL A 65 -20.15 -3.08 -6.82
N VAL A 66 -19.00 -3.09 -6.14
CA VAL A 66 -18.65 -4.03 -5.08
C VAL A 66 -18.47 -3.26 -3.78
N GLN A 67 -19.05 -3.73 -2.68
CA GLN A 67 -18.76 -3.18 -1.36
C GLN A 67 -17.52 -3.83 -0.78
N GLN A 68 -16.57 -3.05 -0.27
CA GLN A 68 -15.43 -3.62 0.45
C GLN A 68 -15.88 -4.24 1.78
N THR A 69 -15.19 -5.28 2.22
CA THR A 69 -15.53 -6.03 3.43
C THR A 69 -14.94 -5.42 4.70
N ARG A 70 -13.83 -4.69 4.60
CA ARG A 70 -13.12 -3.97 5.67
C ARG A 70 -12.68 -2.60 5.15
N ARG A 71 -12.30 -1.71 6.05
CA ARG A 71 -11.76 -0.40 5.68
C ARG A 71 -10.38 -0.52 5.04
N GLY A 72 -10.05 0.41 4.14
CA GLY A 72 -8.73 0.61 3.57
C GLY A 72 -8.62 0.25 2.09
N LYS A 73 -7.68 0.91 1.40
CA LYS A 73 -7.45 0.76 -0.04
C LYS A 73 -7.09 -0.68 -0.43
N GLY A 74 -6.28 -1.35 0.40
CA GLY A 74 -5.84 -2.70 0.10
C GLY A 74 -6.97 -3.72 0.15
N ASN A 75 -7.91 -3.61 1.09
CA ASN A 75 -9.09 -4.46 1.11
C ASN A 75 -10.01 -4.17 -0.09
N ALA A 76 -10.20 -2.89 -0.46
CA ALA A 76 -10.95 -2.54 -1.65
C ALA A 76 -10.34 -3.18 -2.92
N LEU A 77 -9.01 -3.10 -3.08
CA LEU A 77 -8.33 -3.75 -4.21
C LEU A 77 -8.51 -5.26 -4.19
N ALA A 78 -8.39 -5.91 -3.02
CA ALA A 78 -8.58 -7.35 -2.89
C ALA A 78 -10.00 -7.77 -3.32
N CYS A 79 -11.05 -7.07 -2.86
CA CYS A 79 -12.43 -7.30 -3.26
C CYS A 79 -12.63 -7.10 -4.77
N GLY A 80 -11.99 -6.08 -5.36
CA GLY A 80 -12.06 -5.82 -6.79
C GLY A 80 -11.34 -6.88 -7.62
N PHE A 81 -10.20 -7.40 -7.15
CA PHE A 81 -9.47 -8.47 -7.85
C PHE A 81 -10.26 -9.78 -7.85
N GLU A 82 -10.96 -10.09 -6.78
CA GLU A 82 -11.82 -11.27 -6.69
C GLU A 82 -13.02 -11.16 -7.65
N ALA A 83 -13.60 -9.98 -7.78
CA ALA A 83 -14.73 -9.73 -8.66
C ALA A 83 -14.38 -9.69 -10.15
N ALA A 84 -13.10 -9.46 -10.48
CA ALA A 84 -12.64 -9.30 -11.85
C ALA A 84 -12.77 -10.58 -12.68
N THR A 85 -13.36 -10.47 -13.88
CA THR A 85 -13.60 -11.58 -14.82
C THR A 85 -12.71 -11.52 -16.07
N GLY A 86 -12.06 -10.38 -16.33
CA GLY A 86 -11.15 -10.20 -17.46
C GLY A 86 -9.87 -11.01 -17.34
N ASP A 87 -9.08 -11.01 -18.40
CA ASP A 87 -7.80 -11.72 -18.44
C ASP A 87 -6.69 -10.92 -17.74
N VAL A 88 -6.84 -9.60 -17.72
CA VAL A 88 -5.92 -8.61 -17.16
C VAL A 88 -6.67 -7.72 -16.20
N ILE A 89 -6.03 -7.34 -15.10
CA ILE A 89 -6.53 -6.37 -14.11
C ILE A 89 -5.70 -5.10 -14.20
N ALA A 90 -6.37 -3.95 -14.31
CA ALA A 90 -5.78 -2.62 -14.20
C ALA A 90 -6.24 -1.96 -12.89
N MET A 91 -5.31 -1.52 -12.05
CA MET A 91 -5.58 -0.77 -10.84
C MET A 91 -5.55 0.73 -11.17
N VAL A 92 -6.64 1.45 -10.94
CA VAL A 92 -6.75 2.89 -11.21
C VAL A 92 -7.35 3.58 -10.00
N ASP A 93 -6.67 4.60 -9.47
CA ASP A 93 -7.22 5.40 -8.36
C ASP A 93 -8.35 6.31 -8.84
N ALA A 94 -9.34 6.53 -7.98
CA ALA A 94 -10.55 7.28 -8.32
C ALA A 94 -10.37 8.80 -8.29
N ASP A 95 -9.20 9.30 -7.85
CA ASP A 95 -8.94 10.73 -7.60
C ASP A 95 -8.48 11.55 -8.82
N GLY A 96 -8.34 10.89 -9.96
CA GLY A 96 -7.90 11.50 -11.21
C GLY A 96 -6.39 11.73 -11.30
N SER A 97 -5.61 11.22 -10.33
CA SER A 97 -4.14 11.34 -10.38
C SER A 97 -3.49 10.43 -11.43
N MET A 98 -4.15 9.34 -11.78
CA MET A 98 -3.73 8.41 -12.84
C MET A 98 -4.52 8.66 -14.12
N ASP A 99 -3.87 8.57 -15.28
CA ASP A 99 -4.55 8.66 -16.57
C ASP A 99 -4.92 7.28 -17.11
N PRO A 100 -6.21 6.86 -17.06
CA PRO A 100 -6.61 5.55 -17.54
C PRO A 100 -6.33 5.33 -19.04
N SER A 101 -6.17 6.39 -19.84
CA SER A 101 -5.81 6.29 -21.26
C SER A 101 -4.42 5.67 -21.47
N GLU A 102 -3.60 5.58 -20.43
CA GLU A 102 -2.31 4.89 -20.47
C GLU A 102 -2.43 3.35 -20.38
N ILE A 103 -3.58 2.77 -19.97
CA ILE A 103 -3.79 1.31 -19.83
C ILE A 103 -3.28 0.52 -21.05
N PRO A 104 -3.51 0.93 -22.31
CA PRO A 104 -3.00 0.20 -23.47
C PRO A 104 -1.48 0.04 -23.50
N ARG A 105 -0.72 0.98 -22.92
CA ARG A 105 0.75 0.89 -22.84
C ARG A 105 1.17 -0.22 -21.87
N PHE A 106 0.47 -0.35 -20.75
CA PHE A 106 0.70 -1.41 -19.77
C PHE A 106 0.32 -2.78 -20.35
N VAL A 107 -0.82 -2.88 -21.03
CA VAL A 107 -1.25 -4.12 -21.69
C VAL A 107 -0.21 -4.57 -22.75
N ARG A 108 0.34 -3.65 -23.53
CA ARG A 108 1.43 -3.98 -24.46
C ARG A 108 2.65 -4.54 -23.75
N ALA A 109 3.02 -4.01 -22.58
CA ALA A 109 4.13 -4.56 -21.80
C ALA A 109 3.86 -6.02 -21.37
N LEU A 110 2.60 -6.35 -21.02
CA LEU A 110 2.20 -7.72 -20.72
C LEU A 110 2.26 -8.63 -21.95
N LEU A 111 1.76 -8.15 -23.08
CA LEU A 111 1.81 -8.88 -24.36
C LEU A 111 3.25 -9.14 -24.82
N ASN A 112 4.17 -8.22 -24.50
CA ASN A 112 5.62 -8.35 -24.75
C ASN A 112 6.32 -9.26 -23.75
N GLY A 113 5.56 -9.96 -22.91
CA GLY A 113 6.07 -11.03 -22.07
C GLY A 113 6.25 -10.69 -20.59
N ALA A 114 5.85 -9.52 -20.13
CA ALA A 114 5.78 -9.25 -18.70
C ALA A 114 4.61 -10.01 -18.05
N ASP A 115 4.79 -10.37 -16.78
CA ASP A 115 3.75 -10.94 -15.95
C ASP A 115 3.01 -9.84 -15.17
N PHE A 116 3.73 -8.72 -14.91
CA PHE A 116 3.26 -7.56 -14.16
C PHE A 116 3.84 -6.28 -14.79
N ALA A 117 3.00 -5.36 -15.20
CA ALA A 117 3.35 -4.05 -15.73
C ALA A 117 3.12 -3.01 -14.62
N LYS A 118 4.20 -2.38 -14.17
CA LYS A 118 4.23 -1.45 -13.06
C LYS A 118 4.45 -0.03 -13.55
N GLY A 119 3.58 0.90 -13.16
CA GLY A 119 3.78 2.32 -13.42
C GLY A 119 4.98 2.88 -12.67
N THR A 120 5.68 3.81 -13.31
CA THR A 120 6.77 4.55 -12.68
C THR A 120 6.76 6.02 -13.10
N ARG A 121 6.90 6.90 -12.11
CA ARG A 121 7.01 8.35 -12.30
C ARG A 121 8.45 8.78 -12.59
N PHE A 122 9.43 7.88 -12.41
CA PHE A 122 10.85 8.22 -12.45
C PHE A 122 11.61 7.69 -13.66
N ALA A 123 10.97 6.89 -14.51
CA ALA A 123 11.54 6.50 -15.79
C ALA A 123 11.40 7.63 -16.82
N PRO A 124 12.26 7.69 -17.86
CA PRO A 124 12.11 8.64 -18.98
C PRO A 124 10.71 8.59 -19.61
N GLY A 125 10.04 9.72 -19.68
CA GLY A 125 8.65 9.83 -20.13
C GLY A 125 7.59 9.68 -19.04
N GLY A 126 7.99 9.43 -17.78
CA GLY A 126 7.14 9.53 -16.60
C GLY A 126 7.32 10.88 -15.90
N GLY A 127 6.52 11.11 -14.87
CA GLY A 127 6.59 12.32 -14.07
C GLY A 127 5.54 12.37 -12.96
N SER A 128 5.58 13.42 -12.13
CA SER A 128 4.55 13.71 -11.15
C SER A 128 4.42 15.21 -10.94
N GLY A 129 3.20 15.70 -10.98
CA GLY A 129 2.84 17.07 -10.60
C GLY A 129 2.54 17.24 -9.11
N ASP A 130 2.50 16.15 -8.34
CA ASP A 130 2.05 16.15 -6.93
C ASP A 130 3.12 15.69 -5.93
N ILE A 131 4.15 15.00 -6.36
CA ILE A 131 5.12 14.40 -5.44
C ILE A 131 6.04 15.45 -4.81
N THR A 132 6.06 15.52 -3.47
CA THR A 132 6.99 16.39 -2.74
C THR A 132 8.42 15.82 -2.77
N ARG A 133 9.42 16.69 -2.54
CA ARG A 133 10.82 16.25 -2.46
C ARG A 133 11.04 15.20 -1.38
N LEU A 134 10.33 15.31 -0.25
CA LEU A 134 10.40 14.36 0.85
C LEU A 134 9.80 13.00 0.45
N ARG A 135 8.61 12.99 -0.15
CA ARG A 135 7.96 11.75 -0.65
C ARG A 135 8.85 11.07 -1.70
N LYS A 136 9.47 11.86 -2.60
CA LYS A 136 10.42 11.33 -3.60
C LYS A 136 11.63 10.67 -2.95
N LEU A 137 12.25 11.32 -1.96
CA LEU A 137 13.38 10.78 -1.21
C LEU A 137 12.98 9.51 -0.44
N GLY A 138 11.84 9.54 0.27
CA GLY A 138 11.32 8.37 0.99
C GLY A 138 11.07 7.18 0.06
N ASN A 139 10.43 7.41 -1.08
CA ASN A 139 10.21 6.38 -2.10
C ASN A 139 11.53 5.78 -2.62
N HIS A 140 12.55 6.61 -2.88
CA HIS A 140 13.85 6.14 -3.33
C HIS A 140 14.56 5.28 -2.26
N LEU A 141 14.54 5.72 -1.00
CA LEU A 141 15.16 4.97 0.10
C LEU A 141 14.46 3.62 0.31
N LEU A 142 13.12 3.61 0.38
CA LEU A 142 12.33 2.39 0.54
C LEU A 142 12.51 1.45 -0.67
N GLY A 143 12.51 1.99 -1.89
CA GLY A 143 12.79 1.24 -3.12
C GLY A 143 14.18 0.59 -3.10
N THR A 144 15.20 1.32 -2.62
CA THR A 144 16.57 0.76 -2.47
C THR A 144 16.59 -0.42 -1.52
N VAL A 145 15.85 -0.34 -0.40
CA VAL A 145 15.75 -1.47 0.55
C VAL A 145 15.09 -2.69 -0.09
N VAL A 146 13.96 -2.50 -0.79
CA VAL A 146 13.27 -3.59 -1.50
C VAL A 146 14.16 -4.20 -2.56
N ASN A 147 14.80 -3.39 -3.40
CA ASN A 147 15.69 -3.83 -4.47
C ASN A 147 16.84 -4.70 -3.91
N ARG A 148 17.48 -4.27 -2.82
CA ARG A 148 18.54 -5.08 -2.16
C ARG A 148 18.00 -6.35 -1.50
N CYS A 149 16.78 -6.31 -0.95
CA CYS A 149 16.19 -7.45 -0.26
C CYS A 149 15.70 -8.54 -1.22
N ARG A 150 15.23 -8.15 -2.42
CA ARG A 150 14.54 -9.02 -3.38
C ARG A 150 15.32 -9.22 -4.68
N GLY A 151 16.40 -8.47 -4.91
CA GLY A 151 17.14 -8.48 -6.18
C GLY A 151 16.33 -7.89 -7.33
N THR A 152 15.49 -6.90 -7.04
CA THR A 152 14.68 -6.16 -8.02
C THR A 152 15.35 -4.84 -8.40
N HIS A 153 14.78 -4.15 -9.39
CA HIS A 153 15.26 -2.86 -9.88
C HIS A 153 14.12 -1.84 -10.00
N TYR A 154 13.19 -1.83 -9.02
CA TYR A 154 12.10 -0.86 -9.01
C TYR A 154 12.63 0.57 -8.90
N SER A 155 12.26 1.43 -9.85
CA SER A 155 12.55 2.86 -9.82
C SER A 155 11.54 3.63 -8.97
N ASP A 156 10.30 3.12 -8.85
CA ASP A 156 9.20 3.71 -8.08
C ASP A 156 8.46 2.64 -7.29
N LEU A 157 8.56 2.64 -5.96
CA LEU A 157 7.95 1.61 -5.13
C LEU A 157 6.47 1.88 -4.81
N CYS A 158 6.11 3.16 -4.63
CA CYS A 158 4.83 3.54 -4.01
C CYS A 158 3.78 4.02 -5.02
N TYR A 159 4.02 3.92 -6.33
CA TYR A 159 3.04 4.30 -7.33
C TYR A 159 2.05 3.17 -7.59
N GLY A 160 0.76 3.47 -7.49
CA GLY A 160 -0.31 2.47 -7.47
C GLY A 160 -0.82 2.05 -8.85
N PHE A 161 -0.43 2.72 -9.95
CA PHE A 161 -0.88 2.34 -11.29
C PHE A 161 -0.18 1.07 -11.75
N ASN A 162 -0.85 -0.06 -11.64
CA ASN A 162 -0.33 -1.37 -11.99
C ASN A 162 -1.33 -2.13 -12.85
N VAL A 163 -0.82 -2.91 -13.82
CA VAL A 163 -1.63 -3.77 -14.68
C VAL A 163 -0.97 -5.13 -14.76
N PHE A 164 -1.74 -6.20 -14.56
CA PHE A 164 -1.18 -7.55 -14.48
C PHE A 164 -2.18 -8.62 -14.92
N TRP A 165 -1.66 -9.80 -15.29
CA TRP A 165 -2.51 -10.93 -15.60
C TRP A 165 -3.30 -11.41 -14.40
N ARG A 166 -4.62 -11.55 -14.52
CA ARG A 166 -5.53 -12.01 -13.45
C ARG A 166 -5.11 -13.35 -12.84
N LYS A 167 -4.49 -14.23 -13.62
CA LYS A 167 -3.95 -15.52 -13.13
C LYS A 167 -2.95 -15.37 -11.98
N HIS A 168 -2.38 -14.18 -11.76
CA HIS A 168 -1.44 -13.91 -10.67
C HIS A 168 -2.11 -13.38 -9.39
N VAL A 169 -3.44 -13.17 -9.36
CA VAL A 169 -4.15 -12.76 -8.14
C VAL A 169 -3.84 -13.70 -6.95
N PRO A 170 -3.83 -15.04 -7.10
CA PRO A 170 -3.51 -15.93 -5.98
C PRO A 170 -2.10 -15.73 -5.39
N VAL A 171 -1.14 -15.25 -6.20
CA VAL A 171 0.22 -14.93 -5.74
C VAL A 171 0.23 -13.77 -4.76
N LEU A 172 -0.71 -12.83 -4.94
CA LEU A 172 -0.81 -11.65 -4.09
C LEU A 172 -1.27 -12.01 -2.67
N ASP A 173 -1.95 -13.17 -2.49
CA ASP A 173 -2.33 -13.75 -1.19
C ASP A 173 -2.99 -12.71 -0.27
N LEU A 174 -3.94 -11.96 -0.84
CA LEU A 174 -4.69 -10.91 -0.14
C LEU A 174 -5.87 -11.52 0.59
N GLU A 175 -6.08 -11.11 1.83
CA GLU A 175 -7.18 -11.61 2.66
C GLU A 175 -8.44 -10.80 2.39
N ILE A 176 -9.53 -11.45 2.03
CA ILE A 176 -10.79 -10.81 1.67
C ILE A 176 -11.88 -11.10 2.71
N THR A 177 -11.96 -12.35 3.15
CA THR A 177 -13.12 -12.88 3.89
C THR A 177 -13.01 -12.78 5.40
N SER A 178 -11.81 -12.55 5.96
CA SER A 178 -11.65 -12.43 7.40
C SER A 178 -12.42 -11.23 7.96
N PRO A 179 -13.08 -11.38 9.11
CA PRO A 179 -13.77 -10.28 9.77
C PRO A 179 -12.77 -9.17 10.15
N PRO A 180 -13.24 -7.93 10.36
CA PRO A 180 -12.40 -6.84 10.86
C PRO A 180 -11.67 -7.24 12.14
N SER A 181 -10.43 -6.75 12.30
CA SER A 181 -9.68 -6.99 13.53
C SER A 181 -10.44 -6.40 14.73
N PRO A 182 -10.64 -7.16 15.82
CA PRO A 182 -11.28 -6.63 17.03
C PRO A 182 -10.41 -5.62 17.78
N ARG A 183 -9.14 -5.42 17.35
CA ARG A 183 -8.17 -4.50 17.96
C ARG A 183 -7.86 -3.35 16.99
N GLY A 184 -7.89 -2.12 17.50
CA GLY A 184 -7.47 -0.93 16.77
C GLY A 184 -8.50 -0.41 15.75
N ASP A 185 -8.02 0.02 14.59
CA ASP A 185 -8.79 0.62 13.50
C ASP A 185 -9.58 -0.39 12.63
N GLY A 186 -9.56 -1.66 12.98
CA GLY A 186 -10.23 -2.73 12.23
C GLY A 186 -9.50 -3.16 10.95
N LEU A 187 -8.31 -2.62 10.67
CA LEU A 187 -7.49 -2.97 9.51
C LEU A 187 -6.73 -4.28 9.75
N LEU A 188 -6.70 -5.13 8.74
CA LEU A 188 -5.77 -6.25 8.67
C LEU A 188 -4.49 -5.83 7.95
N TRP A 189 -3.50 -6.71 7.97
CA TRP A 189 -2.26 -6.53 7.26
C TRP A 189 -2.48 -6.47 5.74
N GLY A 190 -2.10 -5.36 5.14
CA GLY A 190 -2.30 -5.11 3.71
C GLY A 190 -3.59 -4.38 3.36
N ASP A 191 -4.43 -4.03 4.33
CA ASP A 191 -5.68 -3.28 4.06
C ASP A 191 -5.42 -1.79 3.78
N GLY A 192 -4.28 -1.23 4.24
CA GLY A 192 -3.96 0.20 4.12
C GLY A 192 -3.22 0.58 2.83
N PHE A 193 -2.56 1.74 2.87
CA PHE A 193 -1.74 2.27 1.76
C PHE A 193 -0.41 1.52 1.56
N GLU A 194 -0.06 0.61 2.45
CA GLU A 194 1.07 -0.30 2.27
C GLU A 194 0.83 -1.35 1.19
N ILE A 195 -0.39 -1.44 0.65
CA ILE A 195 -0.80 -2.48 -0.31
C ILE A 195 0.07 -2.53 -1.56
N GLU A 196 0.47 -1.39 -2.13
CA GLU A 196 1.32 -1.36 -3.31
C GLU A 196 2.68 -2.02 -3.02
N THR A 197 3.28 -1.68 -1.88
CA THR A 197 4.54 -2.30 -1.46
C THR A 197 4.37 -3.79 -1.20
N LEU A 198 3.27 -4.19 -0.56
CA LEU A 198 2.94 -5.59 -0.31
C LEU A 198 2.86 -6.38 -1.63
N ILE A 199 2.12 -5.86 -2.62
CA ILE A 199 2.00 -6.45 -3.95
C ILE A 199 3.39 -6.61 -4.59
N HIS A 200 4.19 -5.54 -4.62
CA HIS A 200 5.52 -5.57 -5.25
C HIS A 200 6.48 -6.55 -4.55
N MET A 201 6.41 -6.66 -3.22
CA MET A 201 7.22 -7.62 -2.47
C MET A 201 6.84 -9.07 -2.81
N ARG A 202 5.55 -9.37 -2.99
CA ARG A 202 5.04 -10.72 -3.31
C ARG A 202 5.27 -11.08 -4.77
N VAL A 203 5.08 -10.13 -5.68
CA VAL A 203 5.45 -10.26 -7.10
C VAL A 203 6.93 -10.61 -7.25
N ALA A 204 7.81 -9.92 -6.51
CA ALA A 204 9.24 -10.20 -6.50
C ALA A 204 9.59 -11.55 -5.86
N GLU A 205 8.90 -11.96 -4.80
CA GLU A 205 9.08 -13.27 -4.15
C GLU A 205 8.83 -14.42 -5.10
N GLU A 206 7.78 -14.33 -5.89
CA GLU A 206 7.41 -15.34 -6.89
C GLU A 206 8.15 -15.17 -8.24
N ARG A 207 9.10 -14.22 -8.30
CA ARG A 207 9.96 -13.96 -9.46
C ARG A 207 9.19 -13.70 -10.76
N LEU A 208 8.05 -13.02 -10.65
CA LEU A 208 7.31 -12.60 -11.82
C LEU A 208 8.14 -11.57 -12.62
N ARG A 209 8.02 -11.64 -13.95
CA ARG A 209 8.68 -10.67 -14.85
C ARG A 209 7.95 -9.35 -14.77
N VAL A 210 8.60 -8.35 -14.19
CA VAL A 210 8.06 -7.00 -14.03
C VAL A 210 8.61 -6.09 -15.13
N ALA A 211 7.74 -5.39 -15.85
CA ALA A 211 8.10 -4.29 -16.73
C ALA A 211 7.67 -2.97 -16.09
N GLU A 212 8.58 -2.01 -15.98
CA GLU A 212 8.22 -0.65 -15.58
C GLU A 212 7.73 0.14 -16.81
N VAL A 213 6.56 0.77 -16.66
CA VAL A 213 5.93 1.60 -17.70
C VAL A 213 5.95 3.05 -17.25
N PRO A 214 6.60 3.96 -17.98
CA PRO A 214 6.56 5.38 -17.63
C PRO A 214 5.12 5.88 -17.57
N SER A 215 4.75 6.59 -16.52
CA SER A 215 3.41 7.13 -16.29
C SER A 215 3.51 8.49 -15.63
N PHE A 216 2.55 9.37 -15.91
CA PHE A 216 2.51 10.70 -15.32
C PHE A 216 1.42 10.78 -14.24
N GLU A 217 1.84 11.10 -13.01
CA GLU A 217 0.92 11.35 -11.89
C GLU A 217 0.48 12.81 -11.91
N HIS A 218 -0.81 13.02 -12.13
CA HIS A 218 -1.43 14.34 -12.05
C HIS A 218 -1.76 14.70 -10.60
N PRO A 219 -1.87 15.99 -10.26
CA PRO A 219 -2.45 16.39 -8.99
C PRO A 219 -3.88 15.85 -8.86
N ARG A 220 -4.28 15.43 -7.65
CA ARG A 220 -5.68 15.08 -7.34
C ARG A 220 -6.59 16.23 -7.78
N ILE A 221 -7.71 15.92 -8.43
CA ILE A 221 -8.61 16.94 -8.99
C ILE A 221 -9.45 17.58 -7.89
N HIS A 222 -10.09 16.79 -7.03
CA HIS A 222 -10.91 17.24 -5.92
C HIS A 222 -10.59 16.49 -4.64
N GLY A 223 -10.81 17.17 -3.49
CA GLY A 223 -10.60 16.60 -2.16
C GLY A 223 -9.15 16.73 -1.68
N VAL A 224 -8.88 16.16 -0.52
CA VAL A 224 -7.55 16.09 0.10
C VAL A 224 -7.06 14.66 0.15
N SER A 225 -5.74 14.48 0.08
CA SER A 225 -5.14 13.16 0.20
C SER A 225 -5.33 12.63 1.61
N ASN A 226 -5.77 11.38 1.73
CA ASN A 226 -5.83 10.65 2.99
C ASN A 226 -4.47 10.04 3.39
N LEU A 227 -3.42 10.26 2.59
CA LEU A 227 -2.09 9.71 2.80
C LEU A 227 -1.30 10.60 3.75
N ASP A 228 -0.86 10.03 4.89
CA ASP A 228 0.10 10.64 5.79
C ASP A 228 1.51 10.10 5.51
N ALA A 229 2.41 10.99 5.06
CA ALA A 229 3.72 10.58 4.58
C ALA A 229 4.57 9.86 5.64
N PHE A 230 4.40 10.16 6.92
CA PHE A 230 5.17 9.55 7.99
C PHE A 230 4.57 8.22 8.46
N SER A 231 3.29 8.21 8.83
CA SER A 231 2.63 6.99 9.31
C SER A 231 2.57 5.92 8.22
N ASP A 232 2.28 6.31 6.98
CA ASP A 232 2.27 5.38 5.85
C ASP A 232 3.69 4.96 5.45
N GLY A 233 4.68 5.85 5.52
CA GLY A 233 6.09 5.49 5.34
C GLY A 233 6.58 4.44 6.34
N LEU A 234 6.16 4.54 7.61
CA LEU A 234 6.47 3.55 8.64
C LEU A 234 5.74 2.22 8.39
N ARG A 235 4.48 2.26 7.94
CA ARG A 235 3.72 1.08 7.51
C ARG A 235 4.41 0.37 6.35
N VAL A 236 4.85 1.11 5.33
CA VAL A 236 5.61 0.56 4.20
C VAL A 236 6.90 -0.10 4.66
N LEU A 237 7.68 0.54 5.53
CA LEU A 237 8.90 -0.04 6.08
C LEU A 237 8.60 -1.34 6.86
N THR A 238 7.58 -1.33 7.70
CA THR A 238 7.14 -2.51 8.45
C THR A 238 6.74 -3.64 7.49
N THR A 239 6.03 -3.32 6.41
CA THR A 239 5.66 -4.27 5.36
C THR A 239 6.87 -4.92 4.72
N ILE A 240 7.89 -4.14 4.37
CA ILE A 240 9.14 -4.67 3.82
C ILE A 240 9.79 -5.68 4.78
N LEU A 241 9.84 -5.37 6.08
CA LEU A 241 10.46 -6.22 7.10
C LEU A 241 9.68 -7.52 7.32
N VAL A 242 8.34 -7.44 7.41
CA VAL A 242 7.47 -8.59 7.62
C VAL A 242 7.51 -9.53 6.42
N GLU A 243 7.32 -9.00 5.21
CA GLU A 243 7.33 -9.81 3.99
C GLU A 243 8.72 -10.43 3.71
N ARG A 244 9.80 -9.74 4.08
CA ARG A 244 11.15 -10.34 4.04
C ARG A 244 11.27 -11.56 4.97
N ARG A 245 10.73 -11.46 6.20
CA ARG A 245 10.73 -12.59 7.16
C ARG A 245 9.86 -13.74 6.67
N ARG A 246 8.69 -13.43 6.08
CA ARG A 246 7.76 -14.40 5.50
C ARG A 246 8.42 -15.17 4.35
N GLY A 247 9.05 -14.49 3.41
CA GLY A 247 9.76 -15.11 2.30
C GLY A 247 10.88 -16.04 2.76
N ARG A 248 11.68 -15.63 3.75
CA ARG A 248 12.72 -16.52 4.34
C ARG A 248 12.13 -17.80 4.95
N ARG A 249 10.95 -17.73 5.61
CA ARG A 249 10.27 -18.89 6.17
C ARG A 249 9.76 -19.83 5.06
N ARG A 250 9.12 -19.29 4.00
CA ARG A 250 8.65 -20.08 2.84
C ARG A 250 9.80 -20.77 2.11
N HIS A 251 10.92 -20.10 1.89
CA HIS A 251 12.12 -20.73 1.32
C HIS A 251 12.71 -21.82 2.22
N ARG A 252 12.68 -21.65 3.53
CA ARG A 252 13.20 -22.64 4.49
C ARG A 252 12.33 -23.88 4.54
N THR A 253 11.02 -23.76 4.41
CA THR A 253 10.10 -24.92 4.31
C THR A 253 10.22 -25.63 2.96
N ARG A 254 10.36 -24.88 1.84
CA ARG A 254 10.61 -25.48 0.51
C ARG A 254 11.99 -26.17 0.42
N ARG A 255 13.01 -25.70 1.18
CA ARG A 255 14.37 -26.31 1.22
C ARG A 255 14.54 -27.41 2.25
N ARG A 256 13.54 -27.78 3.02
CA ARG A 256 13.58 -28.92 3.95
C ARG A 256 13.39 -30.30 3.29
N ALA A 257 13.41 -30.39 1.94
CA ALA A 257 13.99 -31.55 1.23
C ALA A 257 15.53 -31.31 1.22
N PRO A 258 16.39 -32.32 1.51
CA PRO A 258 17.65 -32.11 2.20
C PRO A 258 18.79 -31.63 1.31
N SER A 259 19.34 -30.45 1.57
CA SER A 259 20.78 -30.19 1.49
C SER A 259 21.14 -28.94 2.32
N ALA A 260 21.84 -29.17 3.40
CA ALA A 260 22.39 -28.11 4.22
C ALA A 260 23.70 -27.59 3.59
N ARG A 261 23.78 -26.28 3.42
CA ARG A 261 24.98 -25.42 3.61
C ARG A 261 24.80 -24.10 2.84
N THR A 262 25.11 -23.03 3.53
CA THR A 262 25.28 -21.63 3.05
C THR A 262 24.11 -20.66 3.34
N ALA A 263 24.01 -20.13 4.55
CA ALA A 263 23.10 -19.02 4.89
C ALA A 263 23.55 -18.24 6.15
N ALA A 264 24.83 -17.90 6.30
CA ALA A 264 25.28 -17.29 7.57
C ALA A 264 26.02 -15.94 7.47
N VAL A 265 26.10 -15.24 6.33
CA VAL A 265 27.05 -14.12 6.20
C VAL A 265 26.42 -12.72 5.99
N LEU A 266 25.11 -12.55 5.83
CA LEU A 266 24.52 -11.24 5.46
C LEU A 266 23.67 -10.55 6.53
N ALA A 267 23.65 -11.06 7.77
CA ALA A 267 22.73 -10.56 8.80
C ALA A 267 23.08 -9.22 9.49
N PRO A 268 24.35 -8.86 9.78
CA PRO A 268 24.66 -7.67 10.61
C PRO A 268 24.44 -6.33 9.88
N GLY A 269 24.83 -6.23 8.62
CA GLY A 269 24.81 -4.95 7.89
C GLY A 269 23.40 -4.39 7.61
N LEU A 270 22.38 -5.24 7.56
CA LEU A 270 21.02 -4.84 7.26
C LEU A 270 20.27 -4.31 8.49
N ILE A 271 20.61 -4.76 9.69
CA ILE A 271 20.04 -4.24 10.95
C ILE A 271 20.47 -2.78 11.15
N HIS A 272 21.73 -2.46 10.84
CA HIS A 272 22.21 -1.07 10.91
C HIS A 272 21.55 -0.16 9.87
N LEU A 273 21.25 -0.67 8.67
CA LEU A 273 20.55 0.07 7.64
C LEU A 273 19.08 0.33 8.05
N GLU A 274 18.44 -0.64 8.69
CA GLU A 274 17.08 -0.52 9.24
C GLU A 274 17.01 0.59 10.31
N ILE A 275 17.96 0.61 11.25
CA ILE A 275 18.04 1.63 12.30
C ILE A 275 18.35 3.01 11.71
N ALA A 276 19.27 3.09 10.75
CA ALA A 276 19.61 4.34 10.08
C ALA A 276 18.41 4.91 9.31
N LEU A 277 17.64 4.06 8.62
CA LEU A 277 16.44 4.47 7.88
C LEU A 277 15.34 5.00 8.81
N ILE A 278 15.07 4.32 9.94
CA ILE A 278 14.11 4.78 10.96
C ILE A 278 14.54 6.13 11.52
N ARG A 279 15.82 6.31 11.84
CA ARG A 279 16.37 7.60 12.31
C ARG A 279 16.23 8.70 11.27
N THR A 280 16.50 8.41 10.01
CA THR A 280 16.39 9.39 8.91
C THR A 280 14.92 9.82 8.70
N LEU A 281 13.98 8.88 8.72
CA LEU A 281 12.54 9.17 8.62
C LEU A 281 12.05 10.00 9.81
N TYR A 282 12.53 9.70 11.03
CA TYR A 282 12.22 10.49 12.24
C TYR A 282 12.73 11.92 12.15
N VAL A 283 13.97 12.12 11.69
CA VAL A 283 14.56 13.46 11.49
C VAL A 283 13.78 14.23 10.43
N LEU A 284 13.42 13.61 9.32
CA LEU A 284 12.65 14.23 8.24
C LEU A 284 11.25 14.65 8.70
N HIS A 285 10.57 13.82 9.50
CA HIS A 285 9.29 14.18 10.12
C HIS A 285 9.41 15.41 11.04
N SER A 286 10.46 15.44 11.85
CA SER A 286 10.70 16.55 12.78
C SER A 286 10.98 17.88 12.03
N VAL A 287 11.55 17.82 10.84
CA VAL A 287 11.83 18.99 9.99
C VAL A 287 10.54 19.49 9.31
N GLU A 288 9.65 18.58 8.86
CA GLU A 288 8.43 18.93 8.14
C GLU A 288 7.35 19.54 9.05
N HIS A 289 7.28 19.11 10.31
CA HIS A 289 6.24 19.52 11.26
C HIS A 289 6.70 20.55 12.30
N GLY A 290 7.89 21.13 12.12
CA GLY A 290 8.38 22.23 12.95
C GLY A 290 8.37 21.94 14.45
N CYS A 291 8.84 20.76 14.88
CA CYS A 291 8.77 20.33 16.26
C CYS A 291 9.58 21.25 17.18
N PRO A 292 8.99 21.91 18.20
CA PRO A 292 9.75 22.72 19.13
C PRO A 292 10.58 21.84 20.04
N SER A 293 11.90 22.08 20.03
CA SER A 293 12.94 21.73 20.99
C SER A 293 12.72 20.50 21.88
N ILE A 294 13.56 19.51 21.64
CA ILE A 294 13.87 18.44 22.60
C ILE A 294 14.32 19.08 23.91
N ARG A 295 13.44 19.21 24.87
CA ARG A 295 13.83 19.41 26.28
C ARG A 295 14.54 18.14 26.73
N ARG A 296 15.82 18.27 27.01
CA ARG A 296 16.65 17.22 27.65
C ARG A 296 15.86 16.67 28.85
N ALA A 297 15.47 15.41 28.80
CA ALA A 297 14.99 14.69 29.96
C ALA A 297 16.13 14.62 30.97
N ARG A 298 16.04 15.42 32.04
CA ARG A 298 16.88 15.28 33.22
C ARG A 298 16.48 13.98 33.89
N SER A 299 17.44 13.12 34.14
CA SER A 299 17.30 11.93 34.94
C SER A 299 16.67 12.27 36.31
N PRO A 300 15.68 11.52 36.81
CA PRO A 300 15.17 11.71 38.12
C PRO A 300 16.23 11.25 39.14
N SER A 301 16.72 12.20 39.96
CA SER A 301 17.55 11.92 41.10
C SER A 301 16.75 11.15 42.16
N ILE A 302 17.21 9.96 42.45
CA ILE A 302 16.71 9.13 43.57
C ILE A 302 17.07 9.83 44.87
N ARG A 303 16.10 10.38 45.62
CA ARG A 303 16.26 10.77 47.02
C ARG A 303 15.88 9.58 47.92
N PRO A 304 16.68 9.29 48.97
CA PRO A 304 16.36 8.23 49.91
C PRO A 304 15.17 8.63 50.83
N ARG A 305 14.26 7.69 51.04
CA ARG A 305 13.14 7.81 51.96
C ARG A 305 13.64 7.71 53.40
N THR A 306 13.35 8.73 54.21
CA THR A 306 13.39 8.66 55.67
C THR A 306 12.05 8.13 56.21
N PRO A 307 12.02 7.31 57.25
CA PRO A 307 10.76 6.79 57.80
C PRO A 307 10.13 7.81 58.76
N SER A 308 8.79 7.94 58.69
CA SER A 308 7.98 8.71 59.63
C SER A 308 7.30 7.79 60.68
N PRO A 309 7.09 8.26 61.91
CA PRO A 309 6.63 7.44 63.00
C PRO A 309 5.09 7.29 63.06
N THR A 310 4.71 6.20 63.67
CA THR A 310 3.38 5.76 64.08
C THR A 310 2.64 6.72 64.95
N ALA A 311 1.34 6.94 64.78
CA ALA A 311 0.39 7.30 65.82
C ALA A 311 -0.98 6.64 65.56
N GLY A 312 -1.52 6.04 66.57
CA GLY A 312 -2.66 5.15 66.59
C GLY A 312 -4.04 5.87 66.72
N PRO A 313 -5.07 5.15 67.18
CA PRO A 313 -6.42 5.30 66.67
C PRO A 313 -7.39 5.96 67.66
N THR A 314 -8.41 6.63 67.14
CA THR A 314 -9.73 6.92 67.75
C THR A 314 -10.66 7.34 66.62
N GLY A 315 -11.90 6.93 66.35
CA GLY A 315 -12.96 6.54 67.22
C GLY A 315 -14.25 7.14 66.67
N GLN A 316 -15.27 6.31 66.39
CA GLN A 316 -16.69 6.64 66.36
C GLN A 316 -17.20 7.78 65.47
N SER A 317 -18.26 7.74 64.74
CA SER A 317 -19.56 7.06 64.81
C SER A 317 -20.53 7.88 63.90
N HIS A 318 -21.55 7.23 63.41
CA HIS A 318 -22.92 7.68 63.18
C HIS A 318 -23.31 8.37 61.84
N ARG A 319 -24.12 7.60 61.16
CA ARG A 319 -25.53 7.77 60.76
C ARG A 319 -25.87 8.56 59.51
N ARG A 320 -26.60 7.81 58.67
CA ARG A 320 -27.93 8.11 58.05
C ARG A 320 -28.02 9.42 57.26
N ALA A 321 -28.68 9.53 56.21
CA ALA A 321 -29.84 8.90 55.59
C ALA A 321 -30.01 9.59 54.22
N LEU A 322 -30.49 8.86 53.22
CA LEU A 322 -31.75 9.02 52.47
C LEU A 322 -31.98 10.32 51.68
N ASP A 323 -32.44 10.03 50.46
CA ASP A 323 -33.41 10.74 49.60
C ASP A 323 -32.85 11.93 48.77
N VAL A 324 -32.94 11.93 47.54
CA VAL A 324 -34.01 11.80 46.53
C VAL A 324 -33.37 11.50 45.16
#